data_f70e1f8b5624c02fc7a3788133632f18
#
_entry.id   f70e1f8b5624c02fc7a3788133632f18
#
_cell.length_a   1.000
_cell.length_b   1.000
_cell.length_c   1.000
_cell.angle_alpha   90.00
_cell.angle_beta   90.00
_cell.angle_gamma   90.00
#
_symmetry.space_group_name_H-M   'P 1'
#
loop_
_entity.id
_entity.type
_entity.pdbx_description
1 polymer ?
#
loop_
_entity_poly.entity_id
_entity_poly.type
_entity_poly.pdbx_seq_one_letter_code
_entity_poly.pdbx_strand_id
1 'polypeptide(L)'
;MEGLPDSEIVGLASRTVRKMFPLADPSVSGNVIDLCPVGALTSKPYVFEARPWELKKTETIDVMDAVGSNIRVDTYDWEVKRVLPIINEDINEEWISDKTRYACDGLLNQRLDIPYIKYNKKFEKASW
;
A
#
# COMPACT_ATOMS: atom_id res chain seq x y z
N MET A 1 16.27 6.81 22.17
CA MET A 1 15.99 7.62 20.96
C MET A 1 14.54 7.34 20.59
N GLU A 2 13.65 8.25 20.92
CA GLU A 2 12.26 8.17 20.49
C GLU A 2 12.21 8.40 18.98
N GLY A 3 11.69 7.42 18.24
CA GLY A 3 11.53 7.55 16.80
C GLY A 3 10.45 8.59 16.49
N LEU A 4 10.64 9.35 15.44
CA LEU A 4 9.64 10.29 14.92
C LEU A 4 8.31 9.56 14.66
N PRO A 5 7.16 10.15 14.99
CA PRO A 5 5.86 9.55 14.72
C PRO A 5 5.64 9.32 13.21
N ASP A 6 4.90 8.29 12.88
CA ASP A 6 4.73 7.79 11.51
C ASP A 6 4.24 8.86 10.51
N SER A 7 3.37 9.76 10.98
CA SER A 7 2.89 10.91 10.20
C SER A 7 4.00 11.90 9.81
N GLU A 8 5.05 12.04 10.62
CA GLU A 8 6.18 12.92 10.31
C GLU A 8 7.15 12.30 9.30
N ILE A 9 7.31 10.98 9.30
CA ILE A 9 8.21 10.29 8.35
C ILE A 9 7.61 10.28 6.94
N VAL A 10 6.31 10.03 6.81
CA VAL A 10 5.59 10.19 5.54
C VAL A 10 5.64 11.66 5.09
N GLY A 11 5.50 12.60 6.02
CA GLY A 11 5.66 14.03 5.76
C GLY A 11 7.08 14.42 5.34
N LEU A 12 8.11 13.76 5.85
CA LEU A 12 9.50 14.03 5.50
C LEU A 12 9.84 13.47 4.12
N ALA A 13 9.43 12.24 3.82
CA ALA A 13 9.59 11.63 2.51
C ALA A 13 8.85 12.45 1.43
N SER A 14 7.60 12.84 1.67
CA SER A 14 6.83 13.66 0.74
C SER A 14 7.41 15.07 0.57
N ARG A 15 8.00 15.69 1.62
CA ARG A 15 8.71 16.97 1.52
C ARG A 15 10.00 16.86 0.73
N THR A 16 10.75 15.78 0.88
CA THR A 16 11.97 15.54 0.12
C THR A 16 11.66 15.30 -1.35
N VAL A 17 10.65 14.48 -1.65
CA VAL A 17 10.17 14.24 -3.01
C VAL A 17 9.67 15.55 -3.65
N ARG A 18 8.90 16.38 -2.93
CA ARG A 18 8.46 17.71 -3.42
C ARG A 18 9.61 18.67 -3.67
N LYS A 19 10.71 18.58 -2.92
CA LYS A 19 11.91 19.39 -3.17
C LYS A 19 12.66 18.93 -4.41
N MET A 20 12.73 17.62 -4.63
CA MET A 20 13.43 17.04 -5.79
C MET A 20 12.56 17.09 -7.06
N PHE A 21 11.24 16.96 -6.90
CA PHE A 21 10.26 16.96 -7.99
C PHE A 21 9.10 17.89 -7.65
N PRO A 22 9.23 19.21 -7.87
CA PRO A 22 8.21 20.20 -7.48
C PRO A 22 6.83 19.98 -8.10
N LEU A 23 6.76 19.19 -9.17
CA LEU A 23 5.53 18.86 -9.91
C LEU A 23 5.02 17.44 -9.59
N ALA A 24 5.70 16.67 -8.73
CA ALA A 24 5.25 15.32 -8.38
C ALA A 24 3.99 15.37 -7.52
N ASP A 25 2.96 14.67 -7.95
CA ASP A 25 1.75 14.48 -7.16
C ASP A 25 2.10 13.68 -5.88
N PRO A 26 1.76 14.17 -4.68
CA PRO A 26 2.01 13.45 -3.44
C PRO A 26 1.30 12.09 -3.36
N SER A 27 0.25 11.87 -4.14
CA SER A 27 -0.48 10.58 -4.18
C SER A 27 0.27 9.43 -4.86
N VAL A 28 1.41 9.71 -5.49
CA VAL A 28 2.28 8.73 -6.16
C VAL A 28 3.71 8.74 -5.64
N SER A 29 3.94 9.36 -4.49
CA SER A 29 5.28 9.55 -3.92
C SER A 29 5.99 8.24 -3.57
N GLY A 30 5.26 7.18 -3.28
CA GLY A 30 5.79 5.85 -3.00
C GLY A 30 6.53 5.20 -4.17
N ASN A 31 6.28 5.61 -5.40
CA ASN A 31 6.98 5.09 -6.57
C ASN A 31 8.47 5.43 -6.59
N VAL A 32 8.88 6.51 -5.92
CA VAL A 32 10.30 6.88 -5.78
C VAL A 32 11.11 5.79 -5.06
N ILE A 33 10.46 5.00 -4.22
CA ILE A 33 11.10 3.87 -3.53
C ILE A 33 11.50 2.78 -4.55
N ASP A 34 10.63 2.50 -5.51
CA ASP A 34 10.88 1.48 -6.53
C ASP A 34 11.96 1.91 -7.52
N LEU A 35 12.07 3.22 -7.77
CA LEU A 35 13.10 3.80 -8.63
C LEU A 35 14.49 3.86 -7.98
N CYS A 36 14.60 3.69 -6.67
CA CYS A 36 15.87 3.81 -5.96
C CYS A 36 16.71 2.53 -6.12
N PRO A 37 17.77 2.52 -6.96
CA PRO A 37 18.49 1.29 -7.28
C PRO A 37 19.39 0.78 -6.15
N VAL A 38 19.64 1.64 -5.15
CA VAL A 38 20.62 1.36 -4.08
C VAL A 38 19.95 1.11 -2.72
N GLY A 39 18.61 1.11 -2.65
CA GLY A 39 17.89 0.88 -1.40
C GLY A 39 18.08 1.99 -0.34
N ALA A 40 18.46 3.20 -0.77
CA ALA A 40 18.54 4.36 0.12
C ALA A 40 17.16 4.86 0.55
N LEU A 41 16.15 4.63 -0.30
CA LEU A 41 14.76 4.86 0.00
C LEU A 41 14.08 3.51 0.22
N THR A 42 13.38 3.37 1.33
CA THR A 42 12.71 2.13 1.71
C THR A 42 11.29 2.42 2.17
N SER A 43 10.38 1.46 1.95
CA SER A 43 9.03 1.52 2.48
C SER A 43 9.07 1.16 3.97
N LYS A 44 8.74 2.10 4.84
CA LYS A 44 8.76 1.88 6.28
C LYS A 44 7.87 0.69 6.72
N PRO A 45 6.66 0.50 6.19
CA PRO A 45 5.83 -0.65 6.57
C PRO A 45 6.43 -2.01 6.20
N TYR A 46 7.33 -2.04 5.22
CA TYR A 46 7.90 -3.30 4.73
C TYR A 46 9.35 -3.55 5.17
N VAL A 47 10.12 -2.49 5.47
CA VAL A 47 11.54 -2.62 5.79
C VAL A 47 11.74 -3.53 7.01
N PHE A 48 12.59 -4.56 6.88
CA PHE A 48 12.89 -5.59 7.88
C PHE A 48 11.77 -6.59 8.22
N GLU A 49 10.62 -6.53 7.54
CA GLU A 49 9.48 -7.45 7.78
C GLU A 49 9.72 -8.84 7.18
N ALA A 50 10.23 -8.91 5.95
CA ALA A 50 10.50 -10.18 5.27
C ALA A 50 11.60 -10.03 4.22
N ARG A 51 12.20 -11.17 3.83
CA ARG A 51 13.15 -11.21 2.74
C ARG A 51 12.44 -11.41 1.41
N PRO A 52 12.93 -10.83 0.29
CA PRO A 52 12.25 -10.93 -1.02
C PRO A 52 12.04 -12.34 -1.53
N TRP A 53 12.88 -13.29 -1.12
CA TRP A 53 12.78 -14.70 -1.53
C TRP A 53 11.81 -15.53 -0.68
N GLU A 54 11.39 -15.03 0.47
CA GLU A 54 10.40 -15.65 1.34
C GLU A 54 8.97 -15.32 0.92
N LEU A 55 8.81 -14.28 0.09
CA LEU A 55 7.52 -13.78 -0.30
C LEU A 55 6.88 -14.62 -1.42
N LYS A 56 5.62 -14.96 -1.24
CA LYS A 56 4.76 -15.47 -2.31
C LYS A 56 4.26 -14.29 -3.13
N LYS A 57 4.57 -14.29 -4.41
CA LYS A 57 4.22 -13.24 -5.36
C LYS A 57 2.97 -13.62 -6.13
N THR A 58 1.96 -12.76 -6.14
CA THR A 58 0.71 -12.96 -6.87
C THR A 58 0.42 -11.73 -7.71
N GLU A 59 0.31 -11.92 -9.01
CA GLU A 59 -0.06 -10.86 -9.95
C GLU A 59 -1.58 -10.72 -10.00
N THR A 60 -2.08 -9.49 -9.98
CA THR A 60 -3.51 -9.19 -9.99
C THR A 60 -3.76 -7.76 -10.47
N ILE A 61 -5.01 -7.35 -10.44
CA ILE A 61 -5.45 -5.99 -10.79
C ILE A 61 -5.91 -5.30 -9.50
N ASP A 62 -5.58 -4.02 -9.36
CA ASP A 62 -6.03 -3.21 -8.23
C ASP A 62 -7.53 -2.94 -8.31
N VAL A 63 -8.22 -3.20 -7.20
CA VAL A 63 -9.66 -2.94 -7.02
C VAL A 63 -9.92 -1.74 -6.10
N MET A 64 -8.86 -1.12 -5.56
CA MET A 64 -8.96 -0.01 -4.61
C MET A 64 -9.02 1.35 -5.31
N ASP A 65 -8.72 1.35 -6.61
CA ASP A 65 -8.69 2.55 -7.41
C ASP A 65 -9.39 2.29 -8.77
N ALA A 66 -9.85 3.36 -9.43
CA ALA A 66 -10.63 3.24 -10.66
C ALA A 66 -9.79 3.03 -11.92
N VAL A 67 -8.48 3.13 -11.84
CA VAL A 67 -7.55 2.93 -12.97
C VAL A 67 -7.46 1.47 -13.35
N GLY A 68 -7.58 0.55 -12.38
CA GLY A 68 -7.41 -0.89 -12.60
C GLY A 68 -5.95 -1.24 -12.84
N SER A 69 -5.03 -0.60 -12.11
CA SER A 69 -3.59 -0.78 -12.23
C SER A 69 -3.19 -2.24 -12.06
N ASN A 70 -2.25 -2.70 -12.89
CA ASN A 70 -1.66 -4.02 -12.75
C ASN A 70 -0.67 -4.02 -11.59
N ILE A 71 -0.88 -4.92 -10.64
CA ILE A 71 -0.12 -4.97 -9.41
C ILE A 71 0.37 -6.39 -9.09
N ARG A 72 1.44 -6.44 -8.33
CA ARG A 72 1.93 -7.65 -7.69
C ARG A 72 1.77 -7.52 -6.18
N VAL A 73 1.02 -8.43 -5.61
CA VAL A 73 0.84 -8.54 -4.16
C VAL A 73 1.83 -9.57 -3.63
N ASP A 74 2.70 -9.12 -2.75
CA ASP A 74 3.69 -9.95 -2.08
C ASP A 74 3.18 -10.30 -0.67
N THR A 75 2.98 -11.60 -0.42
CA THR A 75 2.45 -12.11 0.86
C THR A 75 3.47 -12.99 1.58
N TYR A 76 3.42 -12.96 2.91
CA TYR A 76 4.14 -13.85 3.80
C TYR A 76 3.22 -14.27 4.93
N ASP A 77 3.15 -15.56 5.19
CA ASP A 77 2.36 -16.15 6.29
C ASP A 77 0.90 -15.65 6.35
N TRP A 78 0.20 -15.65 5.18
CA TRP A 78 -1.19 -15.19 5.01
C TRP A 78 -1.41 -13.67 5.13
N GLU A 79 -0.35 -12.91 5.27
CA GLU A 79 -0.38 -11.46 5.41
C GLU A 79 0.19 -10.77 4.17
N VAL A 80 -0.47 -9.70 3.72
CA VAL A 80 0.06 -8.85 2.64
C VAL A 80 1.17 -7.99 3.22
N LYS A 81 2.38 -8.14 2.70
CA LYS A 81 3.55 -7.39 3.16
C LYS A 81 3.84 -6.16 2.31
N ARG A 82 3.56 -6.21 1.01
CA ARG A 82 3.68 -5.06 0.11
C ARG A 82 2.92 -5.26 -1.18
N VAL A 83 2.62 -4.13 -1.82
CA VAL A 83 2.05 -4.08 -3.17
C VAL A 83 3.01 -3.29 -4.06
N LEU A 84 3.34 -3.84 -5.22
CA LEU A 84 4.25 -3.25 -6.20
C LEU A 84 3.56 -3.14 -7.57
N PRO A 85 3.93 -2.15 -8.39
CA PRO A 85 3.42 -2.07 -9.76
C PRO A 85 3.95 -3.21 -10.63
N ILE A 86 3.15 -3.59 -11.63
CA ILE A 86 3.59 -4.37 -12.78
C ILE A 86 3.48 -3.46 -13.99
N ILE A 87 4.49 -3.47 -14.83
CA ILE A 87 4.55 -2.65 -16.05
C ILE A 87 3.39 -3.03 -16.98
N ASN A 88 2.57 -2.05 -17.30
CA ASN A 88 1.56 -2.14 -18.34
C ASN A 88 1.42 -0.76 -19.01
N GLU A 89 2.01 -0.63 -20.19
CA GLU A 89 2.09 0.63 -20.94
C GLU A 89 0.72 1.22 -21.30
N ASP A 90 -0.33 0.37 -21.40
CA ASP A 90 -1.66 0.80 -21.79
C ASP A 90 -2.51 1.33 -20.60
N ILE A 91 -2.14 1.00 -19.37
CA ILE A 91 -2.99 1.27 -18.18
C ILE A 91 -2.27 2.12 -17.14
N ASN A 92 -1.21 1.61 -16.54
CA ASN A 92 -0.55 2.24 -15.40
C ASN A 92 0.95 2.49 -15.61
N GLU A 93 1.48 2.17 -16.80
CA GLU A 93 2.92 2.23 -17.06
C GLU A 93 3.71 1.52 -15.95
N GLU A 94 4.60 2.22 -15.23
CA GLU A 94 5.39 1.69 -14.11
C GLU A 94 4.86 2.16 -12.74
N TRP A 95 3.70 2.80 -12.71
CA TRP A 95 3.24 3.56 -11.54
C TRP A 95 2.02 2.95 -10.87
N ILE A 96 1.93 3.13 -9.55
CA ILE A 96 0.70 2.93 -8.78
C ILE A 96 0.51 4.07 -7.79
N SER A 97 -0.73 4.33 -7.42
CA SER A 97 -1.05 5.31 -6.40
C SER A 97 -0.57 4.86 -5.01
N ASP A 98 -0.28 5.80 -4.12
CA ASP A 98 0.05 5.50 -2.73
C ASP A 98 -1.13 4.83 -2.02
N LYS A 99 -2.37 5.11 -2.43
CA LYS A 99 -3.56 4.41 -1.95
C LYS A 99 -3.49 2.91 -2.27
N THR A 100 -3.23 2.55 -3.52
CA THR A 100 -3.04 1.16 -3.95
C THR A 100 -1.92 0.48 -3.17
N ARG A 101 -0.81 1.20 -2.97
CA ARG A 101 0.39 0.68 -2.30
C ARG A 101 0.17 0.39 -0.82
N TYR A 102 -0.57 1.22 -0.10
CA TYR A 102 -0.65 1.18 1.36
C TYR A 102 -2.03 0.81 1.92
N ALA A 103 -3.09 0.79 1.11
CA ALA A 103 -4.43 0.46 1.59
C ALA A 103 -4.57 -0.99 2.08
N CYS A 104 -3.60 -1.86 1.79
CA CYS A 104 -3.57 -3.24 2.27
C CYS A 104 -3.53 -3.36 3.79
N ASP A 105 -3.06 -2.35 4.52
CA ASP A 105 -3.07 -2.31 5.99
C ASP A 105 -4.49 -2.45 6.56
N GLY A 106 -5.50 -1.96 5.84
CA GLY A 106 -6.90 -2.10 6.20
C GLY A 106 -7.42 -3.55 6.13
N LEU A 107 -6.72 -4.46 5.45
CA LEU A 107 -7.14 -5.86 5.34
C LEU A 107 -7.04 -6.62 6.66
N LEU A 108 -6.18 -6.19 7.57
CA LEU A 108 -5.96 -6.81 8.87
C LEU A 108 -6.79 -6.20 9.99
N ASN A 109 -7.39 -5.02 9.75
CA ASN A 109 -8.02 -4.23 10.79
C ASN A 109 -9.53 -4.11 10.58
N GLN A 110 -10.32 -4.46 11.63
CA GLN A 110 -11.75 -4.20 11.73
C GLN A 110 -12.59 -4.61 10.51
N ARG A 111 -12.24 -5.71 9.84
CA ARG A 111 -13.04 -6.23 8.73
C ARG A 111 -14.34 -6.83 9.25
N LEU A 112 -15.41 -6.53 8.52
CA LEU A 112 -16.69 -7.22 8.72
C LEU A 112 -16.61 -8.60 8.06
N ASP A 113 -16.65 -9.65 8.88
CA ASP A 113 -16.62 -11.06 8.47
C ASP A 113 -18.02 -11.67 8.35
N ILE A 114 -18.99 -11.02 8.96
CA ILE A 114 -20.41 -11.42 8.96
C ILE A 114 -21.31 -10.20 8.74
N PRO A 115 -22.52 -10.37 8.18
CA PRO A 115 -23.47 -9.27 8.06
C PRO A 115 -24.02 -8.85 9.42
N TYR A 116 -24.32 -7.56 9.56
CA TYR A 116 -24.96 -6.97 10.73
C TYR A 116 -26.21 -6.19 10.31
N ILE A 117 -27.30 -6.38 11.04
CA ILE A 117 -28.53 -5.60 10.87
C ILE A 117 -28.63 -4.59 12.02
N LYS A 118 -28.98 -3.36 11.70
CA LYS A 118 -29.21 -2.33 12.70
C LYS A 118 -30.68 -2.36 13.14
N TYR A 119 -30.92 -2.83 14.36
CA TYR A 119 -32.22 -2.81 15.01
C TYR A 119 -32.18 -1.97 16.28
N ASN A 120 -33.13 -1.06 16.46
CA ASN A 120 -33.20 -0.17 17.64
C ASN A 120 -31.87 0.49 18.04
N LYS A 121 -31.13 1.03 17.06
CA LYS A 121 -29.80 1.65 17.22
C LYS A 121 -28.66 0.69 17.67
N LYS A 122 -28.91 -0.61 17.75
CA LYS A 122 -27.88 -1.63 18.02
C LYS A 122 -27.63 -2.47 16.76
N PHE A 123 -26.38 -2.92 16.61
CA PHE A 123 -26.02 -3.85 15.55
C PHE A 123 -26.15 -5.28 16.07
N GLU A 124 -26.93 -6.10 15.38
CA GLU A 124 -27.10 -7.52 15.66
C GLU A 124 -26.54 -8.35 14.52
N LYS A 125 -25.88 -9.47 14.85
CA LYS A 125 -25.34 -10.39 13.85
C LYS A 125 -26.48 -11.02 13.07
N ALA A 126 -26.35 -11.10 11.75
CA ALA A 126 -27.31 -11.72 10.86
C ALA A 126 -26.65 -12.82 10.03
N SER A 127 -27.47 -13.70 9.45
CA SER A 127 -27.02 -14.63 8.40
C SER A 127 -27.23 -14.00 7.02
N TRP A 128 -26.53 -14.51 6.04
CA TRP A 128 -26.75 -14.20 4.62
C TRP A 128 -28.11 -14.66 4.16
#